data_483cb9ed917cf69c97d3e87a026561f0
#
_entry.id   483cb9ed917cf69c97d3e87a026561f0
#
_cell.length_a   1.000
_cell.length_b   1.000
_cell.length_c   1.000
_cell.angle_alpha   90.00
_cell.angle_beta   90.00
_cell.angle_gamma   90.00
#
_symmetry.space_group_name_H-M   'P 1'
#
loop_
_entity.id
_entity.type
_entity.pdbx_description
1 polymer ?
#
loop_
_entity_poly.entity_id
_entity_poly.type
_entity_poly.pdbx_seq_one_letter_code
_entity_poly.pdbx_strand_id
1 'polypeptide(L)'
;MTAVRHPARRARWRSVELGIGLLETLAALVILSAGTAVMLTWFSQNATVLGRLKETEKTEQGRLVALDYLRTLNPAERPTGEVTLGPNRIAWTSRPNVEAGRVQATPGTQGRFEVLLYDVEVLLYRADAEAAGIASRMSLPVAGFKVIEGGITSPLGGAP
;
A
#
# COMPACT_ATOMS: atom_id res chain seq x y z
N MET A 1 78.40 60.01 24.60
CA MET A 1 77.22 59.13 24.65
C MET A 1 76.46 59.31 23.38
N THR A 2 76.63 58.37 22.41
CA THR A 2 76.11 58.50 21.06
C THR A 2 75.02 57.40 20.89
N ALA A 3 73.77 57.84 20.77
CA ALA A 3 72.63 56.99 20.66
C ALA A 3 72.52 56.51 19.20
N VAL A 4 72.67 55.20 18.97
CA VAL A 4 72.44 54.53 17.68
C VAL A 4 70.94 54.29 17.51
N ARG A 5 70.29 54.99 16.56
CA ARG A 5 68.93 54.75 16.13
C ARG A 5 68.92 53.62 15.13
N HIS A 6 68.32 52.52 15.47
CA HIS A 6 67.96 51.45 14.52
C HIS A 6 66.77 51.91 13.70
N PRO A 7 66.82 51.82 12.37
CA PRO A 7 65.63 52.00 11.52
C PRO A 7 64.79 50.75 11.57
N ALA A 8 63.52 50.87 12.00
CA ALA A 8 62.51 49.83 11.96
C ALA A 8 62.26 49.46 10.49
N ARG A 9 62.65 48.28 10.10
CA ARG A 9 62.23 47.64 8.84
C ARG A 9 60.72 47.41 8.92
N ARG A 10 59.90 48.24 8.34
CA ARG A 10 58.50 48.00 8.01
C ARG A 10 58.50 46.98 6.90
N ALA A 11 58.17 45.70 7.24
CA ALA A 11 57.94 44.69 6.30
C ALA A 11 56.70 45.11 5.47
N ARG A 12 56.95 45.43 4.23
CA ARG A 12 55.87 45.58 3.20
C ARG A 12 55.29 44.20 2.89
N TRP A 13 54.27 43.86 3.63
CA TRP A 13 53.34 42.82 3.16
C TRP A 13 52.40 43.49 2.15
N ARG A 14 52.78 43.48 0.90
CA ARG A 14 51.96 43.99 -0.19
C ARG A 14 51.55 42.82 -1.08
N SER A 15 50.29 42.43 -0.86
CA SER A 15 49.31 42.22 -1.92
C SER A 15 49.76 41.32 -3.11
N VAL A 16 49.64 40.02 -2.84
CA VAL A 16 49.46 39.01 -3.89
C VAL A 16 47.97 38.58 -3.92
N GLU A 17 47.07 39.37 -3.31
CA GLU A 17 45.70 38.94 -2.99
C GLU A 17 44.66 39.24 -4.06
N LEU A 18 44.95 40.02 -5.10
CA LEU A 18 43.91 40.43 -6.06
C LEU A 18 43.61 39.41 -7.19
N GLY A 19 44.54 38.50 -7.46
CA GLY A 19 44.34 37.46 -8.49
C GLY A 19 43.79 36.15 -7.94
N ILE A 20 44.10 35.83 -6.69
CA ILE A 20 43.67 34.60 -6.01
C ILE A 20 42.17 34.69 -5.66
N GLY A 21 41.72 35.86 -5.19
CA GLY A 21 40.32 36.07 -4.78
C GLY A 21 39.27 35.81 -5.89
N LEU A 22 39.60 36.18 -7.14
CA LEU A 22 38.65 35.98 -8.27
C LEU A 22 38.54 34.50 -8.68
N LEU A 23 39.65 33.80 -8.64
CA LEU A 23 39.69 32.35 -8.95
C LEU A 23 39.07 31.54 -7.82
N GLU A 24 39.24 31.96 -6.57
CA GLU A 24 38.63 31.33 -5.39
C GLU A 24 37.13 31.54 -5.37
N THR A 25 36.62 32.76 -5.69
CA THR A 25 35.17 32.99 -5.78
C THR A 25 34.54 32.21 -6.92
N LEU A 26 35.21 32.08 -8.07
CA LEU A 26 34.75 31.23 -9.19
C LEU A 26 34.71 29.76 -8.76
N ALA A 27 35.74 29.26 -8.12
CA ALA A 27 35.78 27.87 -7.63
C ALA A 27 34.69 27.61 -6.59
N ALA A 28 34.51 28.53 -5.64
CA ALA A 28 33.44 28.42 -4.63
C ALA A 28 32.05 28.42 -5.28
N LEU A 29 31.82 29.23 -6.30
CA LEU A 29 30.53 29.29 -7.02
C LEU A 29 30.25 28.01 -7.81
N VAL A 30 31.28 27.40 -8.41
CA VAL A 30 31.15 26.09 -9.07
C VAL A 30 30.83 25.00 -8.08
N ILE A 31 31.50 24.94 -6.94
CA ILE A 31 31.24 23.94 -5.91
C ILE A 31 29.82 24.12 -5.33
N LEU A 32 29.42 25.34 -5.05
CA LEU A 32 28.10 25.66 -4.53
C LEU A 32 27.01 25.28 -5.52
N SER A 33 27.18 25.61 -6.81
CA SER A 33 26.19 25.25 -7.84
C SER A 33 26.09 23.74 -8.06
N ALA A 34 27.22 23.04 -8.05
CA ALA A 34 27.26 21.58 -8.13
C ALA A 34 26.56 20.93 -6.91
N GLY A 35 26.87 21.42 -5.70
CA GLY A 35 26.23 20.96 -4.47
C GLY A 35 24.72 21.18 -4.48
N THR A 36 24.30 22.37 -4.93
CA THR A 36 22.86 22.69 -5.05
C THR A 36 22.15 21.79 -6.06
N ALA A 37 22.78 21.52 -7.21
CA ALA A 37 22.22 20.62 -8.21
C ALA A 37 22.03 19.19 -7.68
N VAL A 38 23.01 18.68 -6.94
CA VAL A 38 22.91 17.35 -6.29
C VAL A 38 21.76 17.33 -5.27
N MET A 39 21.64 18.36 -4.44
CA MET A 39 20.56 18.48 -3.45
C MET A 39 19.18 18.53 -4.11
N LEU A 40 19.02 19.32 -5.17
CA LEU A 40 17.76 19.40 -5.90
C LEU A 40 17.38 18.07 -6.54
N THR A 41 18.36 17.36 -7.11
CA THR A 41 18.12 16.02 -7.68
C THR A 41 17.67 15.03 -6.60
N TRP A 42 18.34 15.03 -5.47
CA TRP A 42 17.99 14.17 -4.33
C TRP A 42 16.58 14.47 -3.79
N PHE A 43 16.25 15.76 -3.64
CA PHE A 43 14.93 16.19 -3.20
C PHE A 43 13.83 15.76 -4.19
N SER A 44 14.05 15.93 -5.48
CA SER A 44 13.12 15.52 -6.53
C SER A 44 12.86 14.00 -6.51
N GLN A 45 13.90 13.20 -6.34
CA GLN A 45 13.79 11.75 -6.22
C GLN A 45 12.95 11.35 -5.00
N ASN A 46 13.22 11.96 -3.84
CA ASN A 46 12.46 11.69 -2.62
C ASN A 46 10.98 12.08 -2.74
N ALA A 47 10.68 13.20 -3.38
CA ALA A 47 9.30 13.61 -3.65
C ALA A 47 8.55 12.60 -4.51
N THR A 48 9.21 12.05 -5.54
CA THR A 48 8.64 11.00 -6.40
C THR A 48 8.37 9.71 -5.63
N VAL A 49 9.30 9.29 -4.76
CA VAL A 49 9.14 8.09 -3.92
C VAL A 49 7.96 8.27 -2.94
N LEU A 50 7.86 9.43 -2.29
CA LEU A 50 6.73 9.75 -1.41
C LEU A 50 5.38 9.71 -2.14
N GLY A 51 5.33 10.20 -3.36
CA GLY A 51 4.12 10.10 -4.21
C GLY A 51 3.70 8.65 -4.43
N ARG A 52 4.64 7.78 -4.80
CA ARG A 52 4.38 6.35 -5.03
C ARG A 52 3.96 5.63 -3.75
N LEU A 53 4.59 5.95 -2.61
CA LEU A 53 4.23 5.37 -1.31
C LEU A 53 2.78 5.71 -0.93
N LYS A 54 2.35 6.96 -1.10
CA LYS A 54 0.96 7.36 -0.85
C LYS A 54 -0.04 6.62 -1.71
N GLU A 55 0.28 6.37 -2.98
CA GLU A 55 -0.58 5.59 -3.88
C GLU A 55 -0.66 4.11 -3.45
N THR A 56 0.46 3.53 -3.06
CA THR A 56 0.50 2.16 -2.53
C THR A 56 -0.30 2.06 -1.23
N GLU A 57 -0.12 3.00 -0.32
CA GLU A 57 -0.85 3.05 0.96
C GLU A 57 -2.36 3.10 0.75
N LYS A 58 -2.85 3.96 -0.14
CA LYS A 58 -4.28 4.04 -0.48
C LYS A 58 -4.82 2.73 -1.05
N THR A 59 -4.03 2.06 -1.89
CA THR A 59 -4.43 0.77 -2.46
C THR A 59 -4.49 -0.31 -1.37
N GLU A 60 -3.52 -0.35 -0.47
CA GLU A 60 -3.52 -1.32 0.63
C GLU A 60 -4.66 -1.05 1.63
N GLN A 61 -4.95 0.20 1.95
CA GLN A 61 -6.14 0.56 2.74
C GLN A 61 -7.43 0.09 2.06
N GLY A 62 -7.57 0.29 0.75
CA GLY A 62 -8.69 -0.22 -0.03
C GLY A 62 -8.82 -1.75 0.04
N ARG A 63 -7.69 -2.47 -0.01
CA ARG A 63 -7.66 -3.94 0.14
C ARG A 63 -8.12 -4.39 1.52
N LEU A 64 -7.71 -3.71 2.58
CA LEU A 64 -8.14 -4.03 3.95
C LEU A 64 -9.65 -3.84 4.12
N VAL A 65 -10.20 -2.75 3.59
CA VAL A 65 -11.65 -2.49 3.60
C VAL A 65 -12.41 -3.56 2.81
N ALA A 66 -11.88 -3.97 1.66
CA ALA A 66 -12.46 -5.05 0.88
C ALA A 66 -12.45 -6.39 1.63
N LEU A 67 -11.34 -6.73 2.28
CA LEU A 67 -11.22 -7.95 3.08
C LEU A 67 -12.20 -7.97 4.26
N ASP A 68 -12.36 -6.84 4.94
CA ASP A 68 -13.29 -6.73 6.06
C ASP A 68 -14.75 -6.92 5.60
N TYR A 69 -15.12 -6.30 4.49
CA TYR A 69 -16.44 -6.50 3.88
C TYR A 69 -16.67 -7.97 3.48
N LEU A 70 -15.68 -8.60 2.86
CA LEU A 70 -15.80 -9.99 2.39
C LEU A 70 -15.94 -11.00 3.53
N ARG A 71 -15.43 -10.70 4.72
CA ARG A 71 -15.64 -11.52 5.92
C ARG A 71 -17.10 -11.56 6.37
N THR A 72 -17.87 -10.54 6.04
CA THR A 72 -19.30 -10.47 6.36
C THR A 72 -20.18 -11.05 5.26
N LEU A 73 -19.59 -11.34 4.09
CA LEU A 73 -20.29 -11.81 2.92
C LEU A 73 -20.47 -13.34 2.97
N ASN A 74 -21.69 -13.80 2.71
CA ASN A 74 -21.93 -15.21 2.44
C ASN A 74 -21.91 -15.47 0.91
N PRO A 75 -20.82 -16.03 0.35
CA PRO A 75 -20.71 -16.24 -1.09
C PRO A 75 -21.67 -17.30 -1.64
N ALA A 76 -22.26 -18.14 -0.77
CA ALA A 76 -23.28 -19.09 -1.16
C ALA A 76 -24.62 -18.42 -1.51
N GLU A 77 -24.94 -17.28 -0.88
CA GLU A 77 -26.14 -16.49 -1.12
C GLU A 77 -25.92 -15.39 -2.17
N ARG A 78 -24.72 -14.81 -2.15
CA ARG A 78 -24.35 -13.71 -3.06
C ARG A 78 -23.06 -14.06 -3.81
N PRO A 79 -23.13 -14.89 -4.83
CA PRO A 79 -21.94 -15.34 -5.56
C PRO A 79 -21.25 -14.23 -6.35
N THR A 80 -21.98 -13.19 -6.72
CA THR A 80 -21.46 -12.02 -7.42
C THR A 80 -22.07 -10.76 -6.86
N GLY A 81 -21.34 -9.66 -6.94
CA GLY A 81 -21.91 -8.38 -6.54
C GLY A 81 -20.90 -7.25 -6.65
N GLU A 82 -21.39 -6.07 -6.31
CA GLU A 82 -20.62 -4.86 -6.29
C GLU A 82 -21.08 -3.98 -5.13
N VAL A 83 -20.12 -3.32 -4.47
CA VAL A 83 -20.40 -2.36 -3.40
C VAL A 83 -19.42 -1.20 -3.48
N THR A 84 -19.89 -0.01 -3.14
CA THR A 84 -19.03 1.18 -3.00
C THR A 84 -18.86 1.50 -1.53
N LEU A 85 -17.60 1.49 -1.07
CA LEU A 85 -17.22 1.78 0.30
C LEU A 85 -16.22 2.94 0.32
N GLY A 86 -16.70 4.11 0.64
CA GLY A 86 -15.93 5.35 0.56
C GLY A 86 -15.41 5.60 -0.86
N PRO A 87 -14.09 5.82 -1.05
CA PRO A 87 -13.52 6.06 -2.38
C PRO A 87 -13.29 4.79 -3.20
N ASN A 88 -13.64 3.61 -2.66
CA ASN A 88 -13.38 2.34 -3.29
C ASN A 88 -14.67 1.67 -3.77
N ARG A 89 -14.65 1.16 -4.99
CA ARG A 89 -15.67 0.31 -5.56
C ARG A 89 -15.11 -1.12 -5.63
N ILE A 90 -15.81 -2.05 -5.02
CA ILE A 90 -15.40 -3.44 -4.87
C ILE A 90 -16.38 -4.30 -5.64
N ALA A 91 -15.90 -5.06 -6.62
CA ALA A 91 -16.68 -6.06 -7.32
C ALA A 91 -16.10 -7.45 -7.00
N TRP A 92 -16.99 -8.42 -6.78
CA TRP A 92 -16.56 -9.79 -6.49
C TRP A 92 -17.31 -10.81 -7.31
N THR A 93 -16.62 -11.93 -7.57
CA THR A 93 -17.15 -13.12 -8.18
C THR A 93 -16.66 -14.32 -7.41
N SER A 94 -17.55 -15.17 -6.93
CA SER A 94 -17.22 -16.38 -6.19
C SER A 94 -17.55 -17.63 -6.99
N ARG A 95 -16.70 -18.64 -6.85
CA ARG A 95 -16.88 -19.96 -7.43
C ARG A 95 -16.71 -21.02 -6.34
N PRO A 96 -17.57 -22.06 -6.29
CA PRO A 96 -17.39 -23.12 -5.31
C PRO A 96 -16.08 -23.87 -5.59
N ASN A 97 -15.27 -24.03 -4.54
CA ASN A 97 -14.04 -24.81 -4.61
C ASN A 97 -14.38 -26.29 -4.33
N VAL A 98 -14.56 -27.07 -5.39
CA VAL A 98 -14.95 -28.47 -5.30
C VAL A 98 -13.81 -29.34 -4.74
N GLU A 99 -12.56 -28.91 -4.91
CA GLU A 99 -11.38 -29.68 -4.47
C GLU A 99 -11.18 -29.59 -2.95
N ALA A 100 -11.61 -28.50 -2.32
CA ALA A 100 -11.49 -28.32 -0.87
C ALA A 100 -12.38 -29.26 -0.04
N GLY A 101 -13.26 -30.03 -0.73
CA GLY A 101 -14.16 -30.97 -0.08
C GLY A 101 -15.29 -30.30 0.70
N ARG A 102 -16.32 -31.06 1.01
CA ARG A 102 -17.37 -30.65 1.93
C ARG A 102 -16.90 -30.87 3.34
N VAL A 103 -16.99 -29.86 4.18
CA VAL A 103 -16.81 -30.07 5.61
C VAL A 103 -18.04 -30.82 6.10
N GLN A 104 -17.88 -32.15 6.29
CA GLN A 104 -18.92 -32.96 6.92
C GLN A 104 -18.87 -32.69 8.43
N ALA A 105 -20.01 -32.34 8.98
CA ALA A 105 -20.19 -32.41 10.42
C ALA A 105 -19.90 -33.82 10.93
N THR A 106 -19.42 -33.96 12.14
CA THR A 106 -19.12 -35.23 12.82
C THR A 106 -20.24 -36.22 12.62
N PRO A 107 -19.95 -37.50 12.26
CA PRO A 107 -20.99 -38.52 12.07
C PRO A 107 -21.91 -38.59 13.30
N GLY A 108 -23.21 -38.39 13.06
CA GLY A 108 -24.22 -38.43 14.12
C GLY A 108 -24.92 -37.12 14.45
N THR A 109 -24.37 -35.99 13.99
CA THR A 109 -25.03 -34.68 14.17
C THR A 109 -25.32 -34.11 12.77
N GLN A 110 -26.53 -34.19 12.30
CA GLN A 110 -26.96 -33.48 11.09
C GLN A 110 -27.00 -31.99 11.42
N GLY A 111 -25.94 -31.27 11.01
CA GLY A 111 -25.92 -29.83 11.09
C GLY A 111 -26.98 -29.22 10.17
N ARG A 112 -27.59 -28.11 10.63
CA ARG A 112 -28.56 -27.33 9.84
C ARG A 112 -27.94 -26.60 8.66
N PHE A 113 -26.61 -26.66 8.54
CA PHE A 113 -25.85 -25.88 7.58
C PHE A 113 -24.96 -26.78 6.74
N GLU A 114 -24.98 -26.57 5.45
CA GLU A 114 -23.94 -27.03 4.53
C GLU A 114 -22.91 -25.92 4.34
N VAL A 115 -21.65 -26.23 4.65
CA VAL A 115 -20.55 -25.27 4.50
C VAL A 115 -19.68 -25.72 3.34
N LEU A 116 -19.45 -24.81 2.40
CA LEU A 116 -18.56 -24.99 1.25
C LEU A 116 -17.53 -23.86 1.22
N LEU A 117 -16.34 -24.19 0.73
CA LEU A 117 -15.33 -23.17 0.46
C LEU A 117 -15.57 -22.61 -0.95
N TYR A 118 -15.46 -21.30 -1.07
CA TYR A 118 -15.59 -20.59 -2.33
C TYR A 118 -14.30 -19.82 -2.60
N ASP A 119 -13.80 -19.88 -3.83
CA ASP A 119 -12.75 -19.00 -4.29
C ASP A 119 -13.39 -17.71 -4.78
N VAL A 120 -13.12 -16.61 -4.06
CA VAL A 120 -13.67 -15.30 -4.33
C VAL A 120 -12.61 -14.45 -5.00
N GLU A 121 -12.87 -14.09 -6.27
CA GLU A 121 -12.07 -13.11 -7.00
C GLU A 121 -12.64 -11.71 -6.76
N VAL A 122 -11.79 -10.80 -6.35
CA VAL A 122 -12.17 -9.43 -5.98
C VAL A 122 -11.42 -8.45 -6.83
N LEU A 123 -12.14 -7.52 -7.42
CA LEU A 123 -11.64 -6.40 -8.19
C LEU A 123 -11.88 -5.11 -7.40
N LEU A 124 -10.80 -4.42 -7.09
CA LEU A 124 -10.85 -3.12 -6.44
C LEU A 124 -10.68 -2.02 -7.48
N TYR A 125 -11.62 -1.10 -7.54
CA TYR A 125 -11.58 0.11 -8.35
C TYR A 125 -11.51 1.32 -7.45
N ARG A 126 -10.77 2.35 -7.86
CA ARG A 126 -10.75 3.64 -7.16
C ARG A 126 -11.64 4.63 -7.88
N ALA A 127 -12.51 5.29 -7.13
CA ALA A 127 -13.43 6.30 -7.67
C ALA A 127 -12.71 7.62 -8.02
N ASP A 128 -11.56 7.89 -7.39
CA ASP A 128 -10.75 9.10 -7.57
C ASP A 128 -9.71 9.00 -8.71
N ALA A 129 -9.58 7.85 -9.34
CA ALA A 129 -8.72 7.70 -10.50
C ALA A 129 -9.48 8.13 -11.77
N GLU A 130 -9.00 9.16 -12.46
CA GLU A 130 -9.52 9.64 -13.75
C GLU A 130 -9.58 8.55 -14.84
N ALA A 131 -8.78 7.51 -14.72
CA ALA A 131 -8.90 6.29 -15.50
C ALA A 131 -9.53 5.23 -14.59
N ALA A 132 -10.78 4.86 -14.84
CA ALA A 132 -11.53 3.80 -14.16
C ALA A 132 -10.88 2.41 -14.33
N GLY A 133 -9.62 2.30 -13.93
CA GLY A 133 -8.81 1.09 -13.99
C GLY A 133 -8.94 0.25 -12.72
N ILE A 134 -8.66 -1.04 -12.87
CA ILE A 134 -8.54 -1.95 -11.74
C ILE A 134 -7.32 -1.53 -10.91
N ALA A 135 -7.54 -1.04 -9.70
CA ALA A 135 -6.47 -0.65 -8.79
C ALA A 135 -5.78 -1.86 -8.17
N SER A 136 -6.54 -2.93 -7.92
CA SER A 136 -6.02 -4.19 -7.38
C SER A 136 -6.94 -5.35 -7.72
N ARG A 137 -6.34 -6.54 -7.88
CA ARG A 137 -7.04 -7.82 -8.00
C ARG A 137 -6.52 -8.73 -6.89
N MET A 138 -7.42 -9.43 -6.22
CA MET A 138 -7.08 -10.41 -5.21
C MET A 138 -7.99 -11.63 -5.33
N SER A 139 -7.50 -12.78 -4.94
CA SER A 139 -8.29 -14.01 -4.82
C SER A 139 -8.09 -14.57 -3.41
N LEU A 140 -9.18 -14.99 -2.78
CA LEU A 140 -9.14 -15.53 -1.43
C LEU A 140 -10.23 -16.58 -1.24
N PRO A 141 -9.98 -17.63 -0.43
CA PRO A 141 -10.97 -18.59 -0.04
C PRO A 141 -11.88 -18.00 1.05
N VAL A 142 -13.20 -18.11 0.84
CA VAL A 142 -14.22 -17.66 1.81
C VAL A 142 -15.20 -18.81 2.04
N ALA A 143 -15.52 -19.09 3.29
CA ALA A 143 -16.52 -20.07 3.64
C ALA A 143 -17.92 -19.51 3.36
N GLY A 144 -18.68 -20.23 2.53
CA GLY A 144 -20.10 -19.97 2.33
C GLY A 144 -20.94 -21.04 3.00
N PHE A 145 -22.11 -20.67 3.48
CA PHE A 145 -23.02 -21.59 4.14
C PHE A 145 -24.44 -21.48 3.56
N LYS A 146 -25.11 -22.63 3.49
CA LYS A 146 -26.53 -22.72 3.15
C LYS A 146 -27.26 -23.42 4.27
N VAL A 147 -28.46 -22.95 4.58
CA VAL A 147 -29.38 -23.64 5.47
C VAL A 147 -29.96 -24.84 4.73
N ILE A 148 -29.81 -26.02 5.29
CA ILE A 148 -30.45 -27.21 4.76
C ILE A 148 -31.88 -27.25 5.32
N GLU A 149 -32.87 -26.89 4.51
CA GLU A 149 -34.26 -27.10 4.83
C GLU A 149 -34.55 -28.61 4.60
N GLY A 150 -34.49 -29.39 5.66
CA GLY A 150 -34.87 -30.79 5.51
C GLY A 150 -34.23 -31.66 6.56
N GLY A 151 -35.01 -32.10 7.49
CA GLY A 151 -34.71 -33.27 8.27
C GLY A 151 -34.70 -33.09 9.77
N ILE A 152 -35.79 -32.63 10.33
CA ILE A 152 -36.28 -33.27 11.55
C ILE A 152 -37.61 -33.92 11.17
N THR A 153 -37.55 -34.93 10.38
CA THR A 153 -38.55 -36.00 10.47
C THR A 153 -38.18 -36.75 11.73
N SER A 154 -38.71 -36.30 12.86
CA SER A 154 -38.86 -37.14 14.03
C SER A 154 -39.56 -38.44 13.59
N PRO A 155 -38.95 -39.60 13.75
CA PRO A 155 -39.71 -40.84 13.76
C PRO A 155 -40.30 -40.98 15.19
N LEU A 156 -41.26 -40.11 15.53
CA LEU A 156 -42.26 -40.46 16.55
C LEU A 156 -43.43 -41.13 15.78
N GLY A 157 -43.07 -42.21 15.10
CA GLY A 157 -44.04 -43.18 14.64
C GLY A 157 -44.32 -44.18 15.74
N GLY A 158 -45.51 -44.10 16.27
CA GLY A 158 -45.99 -44.92 17.31
C GLY A 158 -45.90 -46.42 17.04
N ALA A 159 -45.80 -47.11 18.10
CA ALA A 159 -46.22 -48.51 18.18
C ALA A 159 -47.59 -48.56 18.88
N PRO A 160 -48.49 -49.46 18.44
CA PRO A 160 -49.76 -49.76 19.08
C PRO A 160 -49.56 -50.44 20.40
#